data_e4e173a5d046040fbef11a234af34f1d
#
_entry.id   e4e173a5d046040fbef11a234af34f1d
#
_cell.length_a   1.000
_cell.length_b   1.000
_cell.length_c   1.000
_cell.angle_alpha   90.00
_cell.angle_beta   90.00
_cell.angle_gamma   90.00
#
_symmetry.space_group_name_H-M   'P 1'
#
loop_
_entity.id
_entity.type
_entity.pdbx_description
1 polymer ?
#
loop_
_entity_poly.entity_id
_entity_poly.type
_entity_poly.pdbx_seq_one_letter_code
_entity_poly.pdbx_strand_id
1 'polypeptide(L)'
;MRKNVSRLAIFALALMLVLSACGAPATQPPAATEAPIVTEAPVATEAPAATEAPADTGGFQIPEVVDGKFNVAMVLIGPHDDGGWSQAHYEGLQYIETNVPNVHIAYIENVPEGADSEQVFRSLSRKGFNMIFCTSFGYGDPMAAVAEEFPDVMFIHLTGIASNTTNFGNLMGAMENMKYLAGMLAGARAKADGNPKLGYMATFPIPEEIRLGNAIALGMKKTCPECTMDVRWINTWHDPIIEKEAAASLFDAGAQVVFTGADTPAVADVAQEKGKCGVTYDWYGSCKVDACLTAPYWVWGPVYADITEQVIAGTYTPGWQYFDADTGALGLYGFMEGQEMQPGVADLDPAVLAEVQDILAKMLAGEFTRFDVFTGPINDNQGNVVLPEGQSLQQVDLDAFPEFGLPCSISVCMKWWAEGITAELPQ
;
A
#
# COMPACT_ATOMS: atom_id res chain seq x y z
N MET A 1 -33.81 49.19 31.30
CA MET A 1 -33.16 50.46 30.96
C MET A 1 -32.10 50.24 29.90
N ARG A 2 -32.26 50.90 28.77
CA ARG A 2 -31.31 51.39 27.73
C ARG A 2 -30.37 50.33 27.11
N LYS A 3 -30.59 49.95 25.83
CA LYS A 3 -30.30 50.66 24.53
C LYS A 3 -28.80 50.63 24.26
N ASN A 4 -28.24 50.19 23.12
CA ASN A 4 -28.46 50.53 21.70
C ASN A 4 -27.63 49.51 20.85
N VAL A 5 -28.12 48.92 19.81
CA VAL A 5 -28.33 49.35 18.41
C VAL A 5 -27.04 49.54 17.59
N SER A 6 -26.98 48.66 16.59
CA SER A 6 -26.55 48.82 15.18
C SER A 6 -25.30 49.62 14.83
N ARG A 7 -24.51 49.08 13.92
CA ARG A 7 -24.27 49.67 12.60
C ARG A 7 -23.70 48.69 11.56
N LEU A 8 -24.57 48.38 10.64
CA LEU A 8 -24.27 47.98 9.28
C LEU A 8 -23.58 49.13 8.55
N ALA A 9 -22.57 48.91 7.76
CA ALA A 9 -22.12 49.83 6.74
C ALA A 9 -21.63 49.07 5.50
N ILE A 10 -22.49 49.14 4.51
CA ILE A 10 -22.31 48.87 3.09
C ILE A 10 -21.33 49.89 2.52
N PHE A 11 -20.36 49.46 1.71
CA PHE A 11 -19.75 50.32 0.71
C PHE A 11 -19.67 49.57 -0.62
N ALA A 12 -20.58 49.99 -1.49
CA ALA A 12 -20.51 49.77 -2.94
C ALA A 12 -20.05 51.09 -3.58
N LEU A 13 -19.54 50.95 -4.83
CA LEU A 13 -19.28 52.01 -5.83
C LEU A 13 -17.84 52.55 -5.83
N ALA A 14 -17.11 52.54 -6.95
CA ALA A 14 -17.44 53.18 -8.20
C ALA A 14 -16.54 52.67 -9.35
N LEU A 15 -17.21 52.43 -10.43
CA LEU A 15 -16.74 52.34 -11.81
C LEU A 15 -16.32 53.71 -12.31
N MET A 16 -15.13 53.87 -12.91
CA MET A 16 -14.87 54.96 -13.86
C MET A 16 -14.01 54.47 -15.03
N LEU A 17 -14.70 54.47 -16.17
CA LEU A 17 -14.14 54.43 -17.52
C LEU A 17 -13.35 55.73 -17.79
N VAL A 18 -12.19 55.58 -18.45
CA VAL A 18 -11.61 56.63 -19.27
C VAL A 18 -11.32 56.07 -20.63
N LEU A 19 -12.15 56.46 -21.60
CA LEU A 19 -11.87 56.33 -23.02
C LEU A 19 -10.88 57.45 -23.44
N SER A 20 -9.83 57.06 -24.15
CA SER A 20 -9.08 57.96 -24.99
C SER A 20 -8.97 57.36 -26.40
N ALA A 21 -9.68 57.96 -27.32
CA ALA A 21 -9.63 57.71 -28.74
C ALA A 21 -8.40 58.42 -29.32
N CYS A 22 -7.66 57.72 -30.16
CA CYS A 22 -6.83 58.32 -31.22
C CYS A 22 -7.10 57.59 -32.52
N GLY A 23 -7.71 58.27 -33.47
CA GLY A 23 -7.98 57.78 -34.80
C GLY A 23 -6.76 57.81 -35.71
N ALA A 24 -6.71 56.87 -36.63
CA ALA A 24 -5.89 56.91 -37.84
C ALA A 24 -6.72 56.48 -39.04
N PRO A 25 -6.42 56.95 -40.26
CA PRO A 25 -7.37 57.06 -41.34
C PRO A 25 -7.58 55.74 -42.13
N ALA A 26 -8.77 55.68 -42.69
CA ALA A 26 -9.19 54.58 -43.59
C ALA A 26 -8.44 54.62 -44.92
N THR A 27 -7.84 53.46 -45.27
CA THR A 27 -7.35 53.17 -46.60
C THR A 27 -8.38 52.32 -47.35
N GLN A 28 -8.70 52.76 -48.59
CA GLN A 28 -9.62 52.10 -49.51
C GLN A 28 -9.13 50.67 -49.90
N PRO A 29 -10.04 49.73 -50.20
CA PRO A 29 -9.67 48.41 -50.70
C PRO A 29 -9.28 48.48 -52.18
N PRO A 30 -8.26 47.75 -52.64
CA PRO A 30 -7.93 47.59 -54.05
C PRO A 30 -8.91 46.65 -54.76
N ALA A 31 -9.08 46.94 -56.06
CA ALA A 31 -9.99 46.29 -56.98
C ALA A 31 -9.73 44.78 -57.12
N ALA A 32 -10.83 44.05 -57.37
CA ALA A 32 -10.83 42.64 -57.65
C ALA A 32 -9.98 42.24 -58.86
N THR A 33 -9.03 41.36 -58.64
CA THR A 33 -8.27 40.70 -59.76
C THR A 33 -8.94 39.36 -60.05
N GLU A 34 -9.08 39.03 -61.30
CA GLU A 34 -9.70 37.81 -61.82
C GLU A 34 -9.11 36.52 -61.25
N ALA A 35 -9.98 35.53 -61.02
CA ALA A 35 -9.65 34.23 -60.50
C ALA A 35 -8.75 33.41 -61.47
N PRO A 36 -7.69 32.76 -60.95
CA PRO A 36 -6.92 31.84 -61.79
C PRO A 36 -7.66 30.49 -61.95
N ILE A 37 -7.50 29.91 -63.14
CA ILE A 37 -8.02 28.62 -63.56
C ILE A 37 -7.65 27.52 -62.56
N VAL A 38 -8.65 26.75 -62.15
CA VAL A 38 -8.48 25.55 -61.28
C VAL A 38 -7.74 24.50 -62.08
N THR A 39 -6.49 24.24 -61.72
CA THR A 39 -5.75 23.06 -62.16
C THR A 39 -6.09 21.94 -61.17
N GLU A 40 -6.53 20.76 -61.64
CA GLU A 40 -6.80 19.58 -60.82
C GLU A 40 -5.64 19.29 -59.89
N ALA A 41 -5.97 19.10 -58.62
CA ALA A 41 -5.00 18.71 -57.58
C ALA A 41 -4.52 17.27 -57.85
N PRO A 42 -3.22 16.99 -57.69
CA PRO A 42 -2.72 15.61 -57.73
C PRO A 42 -3.36 14.80 -56.63
N VAL A 43 -3.77 13.55 -56.95
CA VAL A 43 -4.28 12.54 -56.03
C VAL A 43 -3.29 12.42 -54.89
N ALA A 44 -3.79 12.64 -53.66
CA ALA A 44 -3.00 12.48 -52.45
C ALA A 44 -2.55 11.01 -52.35
N THR A 45 -1.27 10.78 -52.49
CA THR A 45 -0.64 9.52 -52.11
C THR A 45 -0.83 9.39 -50.59
N GLU A 46 -1.43 8.30 -50.11
CA GLU A 46 -1.50 8.00 -48.69
C GLU A 46 -0.10 8.14 -48.08
N ALA A 47 -0.02 8.98 -47.04
CA ALA A 47 1.20 9.07 -46.23
C ALA A 47 1.47 7.69 -45.62
N PRO A 48 2.73 7.22 -45.64
CA PRO A 48 3.06 6.00 -44.90
C PRO A 48 2.62 6.18 -43.48
N ALA A 49 1.97 5.13 -42.92
CA ALA A 49 1.60 5.08 -41.51
C ALA A 49 2.80 5.50 -40.65
N ALA A 50 2.58 6.49 -39.81
CA ALA A 50 3.63 6.97 -38.89
C ALA A 50 4.11 5.75 -38.11
N THR A 51 5.37 5.38 -38.30
CA THR A 51 6.04 4.43 -37.40
C THR A 51 6.03 5.12 -36.05
N GLU A 52 5.29 4.56 -35.06
CA GLU A 52 5.32 5.06 -33.72
C GLU A 52 6.78 5.14 -33.26
N ALA A 53 7.16 6.29 -32.72
CA ALA A 53 8.46 6.44 -32.07
C ALA A 53 8.60 5.35 -31.00
N PRO A 54 9.79 4.75 -30.82
CA PRO A 54 10.01 3.80 -29.72
C PRO A 54 9.50 4.43 -28.43
N ALA A 55 8.64 3.71 -27.70
CA ALA A 55 8.15 4.19 -26.42
C ALA A 55 9.36 4.44 -25.51
N ASP A 56 9.42 5.61 -24.88
CA ASP A 56 10.38 5.86 -23.81
C ASP A 56 10.04 4.91 -22.67
N THR A 57 10.92 3.98 -22.33
CA THR A 57 10.72 2.96 -21.29
C THR A 57 11.35 3.38 -19.97
N GLY A 58 11.81 4.64 -19.84
CA GLY A 58 12.57 5.08 -18.66
C GLY A 58 13.89 4.31 -18.44
N GLY A 59 14.36 3.62 -19.50
CA GLY A 59 15.54 2.75 -19.43
C GLY A 59 15.26 1.30 -19.04
N PHE A 60 14.02 0.94 -18.72
CA PHE A 60 13.64 -0.45 -18.39
C PHE A 60 13.53 -1.33 -19.63
N GLN A 61 14.01 -2.56 -19.50
CA GLN A 61 13.85 -3.56 -20.56
C GLN A 61 12.48 -4.22 -20.41
N ILE A 62 11.58 -3.95 -21.36
CA ILE A 62 10.25 -4.57 -21.38
C ILE A 62 10.36 -6.02 -21.84
N PRO A 63 9.86 -6.99 -21.05
CA PRO A 63 9.92 -8.40 -21.41
C PRO A 63 9.06 -8.75 -22.62
N GLU A 64 9.37 -9.87 -23.26
CA GLU A 64 8.61 -10.37 -24.41
C GLU A 64 7.34 -11.08 -23.96
N VAL A 65 6.28 -10.98 -24.79
CA VAL A 65 5.08 -11.81 -24.66
C VAL A 65 5.26 -13.13 -25.42
N VAL A 66 4.47 -14.12 -25.09
CA VAL A 66 4.44 -15.41 -25.77
C VAL A 66 3.12 -15.58 -26.49
N ASP A 67 3.19 -15.72 -27.83
CA ASP A 67 2.01 -15.87 -28.67
C ASP A 67 1.15 -17.08 -28.25
N GLY A 68 -0.16 -16.85 -28.22
CA GLY A 68 -1.14 -17.88 -27.86
C GLY A 68 -1.22 -18.20 -26.37
N LYS A 69 -0.45 -17.54 -25.53
CA LYS A 69 -0.58 -17.61 -24.07
C LYS A 69 -1.28 -16.39 -23.51
N PHE A 70 -1.85 -16.52 -22.31
CA PHE A 70 -2.28 -15.38 -21.52
C PHE A 70 -1.06 -14.79 -20.82
N ASN A 71 -0.67 -13.57 -21.16
CA ASN A 71 0.57 -12.93 -20.72
C ASN A 71 0.30 -12.07 -19.48
N VAL A 72 0.93 -12.40 -18.36
CA VAL A 72 0.83 -11.69 -17.08
C VAL A 72 2.16 -11.03 -16.75
N ALA A 73 2.13 -9.73 -16.48
CA ALA A 73 3.29 -9.01 -15.98
C ALA A 73 3.12 -8.63 -14.51
N MET A 74 4.24 -8.47 -13.82
CA MET A 74 4.29 -7.89 -12.47
C MET A 74 5.33 -6.78 -12.42
N VAL A 75 4.98 -5.66 -11.78
CA VAL A 75 5.88 -4.52 -11.59
C VAL A 75 6.17 -4.38 -10.11
N LEU A 76 7.45 -4.53 -9.75
CA LEU A 76 7.95 -4.55 -8.38
C LEU A 76 8.67 -3.25 -8.04
N ILE A 77 8.45 -2.74 -6.83
CA ILE A 77 9.10 -1.52 -6.31
C ILE A 77 10.57 -1.77 -5.94
N GLY A 78 10.89 -2.94 -5.41
CA GLY A 78 12.21 -3.40 -5.04
C GLY A 78 12.68 -4.58 -5.89
N PRO A 79 13.85 -5.17 -5.58
CA PRO A 79 14.31 -6.39 -6.23
C PRO A 79 13.45 -7.60 -5.83
N HIS A 80 13.28 -8.56 -6.73
CA HIS A 80 12.45 -9.75 -6.52
C HIS A 80 12.93 -10.66 -5.37
N ASP A 81 14.12 -10.43 -4.84
CA ASP A 81 14.77 -11.19 -3.77
C ASP A 81 15.11 -10.30 -2.54
N ASP A 82 14.33 -9.24 -2.31
CA ASP A 82 14.50 -8.27 -1.21
C ASP A 82 14.41 -8.89 0.20
N GLY A 83 13.84 -10.07 0.30
CA GLY A 83 13.62 -10.76 1.57
C GLY A 83 12.34 -10.33 2.28
N GLY A 84 11.45 -9.61 1.60
CA GLY A 84 10.18 -9.09 2.12
C GLY A 84 9.12 -8.94 1.04
N TRP A 85 8.68 -7.70 0.80
CA TRP A 85 7.53 -7.37 -0.03
C TRP A 85 7.65 -7.85 -1.47
N SER A 86 8.67 -7.42 -2.21
CA SER A 86 8.82 -7.79 -3.62
C SER A 86 9.03 -9.28 -3.79
N GLN A 87 9.74 -9.94 -2.87
CA GLN A 87 9.92 -11.39 -2.90
C GLN A 87 8.61 -12.14 -2.71
N ALA A 88 7.76 -11.73 -1.77
CA ALA A 88 6.45 -12.36 -1.55
C ALA A 88 5.56 -12.25 -2.80
N HIS A 89 5.58 -11.11 -3.47
CA HIS A 89 4.84 -10.91 -4.72
C HIS A 89 5.41 -11.74 -5.87
N TYR A 90 6.72 -11.77 -6.01
CA TYR A 90 7.39 -12.58 -7.03
C TYR A 90 7.10 -14.08 -6.87
N GLU A 91 7.11 -14.60 -5.65
CA GLU A 91 6.69 -15.99 -5.39
C GLU A 91 5.22 -16.22 -5.74
N GLY A 92 4.37 -15.21 -5.50
CA GLY A 92 2.97 -15.23 -5.95
C GLY A 92 2.83 -15.28 -7.47
N LEU A 93 3.66 -14.55 -8.20
CA LEU A 93 3.71 -14.60 -9.67
C LEU A 93 4.17 -15.99 -10.17
N GLN A 94 5.21 -16.57 -9.57
CA GLN A 94 5.68 -17.90 -9.91
C GLN A 94 4.61 -18.98 -9.64
N TYR A 95 3.79 -18.79 -8.62
CA TYR A 95 2.67 -19.66 -8.32
C TYR A 95 1.64 -19.67 -9.46
N ILE A 96 1.36 -18.51 -10.08
CA ILE A 96 0.48 -18.45 -11.27
C ILE A 96 1.02 -19.33 -12.39
N GLU A 97 2.32 -19.21 -12.73
CA GLU A 97 2.93 -19.99 -13.82
C GLU A 97 2.80 -21.51 -13.59
N THR A 98 2.88 -21.93 -12.34
CA THR A 98 2.82 -23.35 -11.97
C THR A 98 1.39 -23.90 -11.94
N ASN A 99 0.40 -23.08 -11.55
CA ASN A 99 -0.94 -23.55 -11.21
C ASN A 99 -2.01 -23.13 -12.21
N VAL A 100 -1.79 -22.09 -13.03
CA VAL A 100 -2.76 -21.64 -14.02
C VAL A 100 -2.34 -22.08 -15.43
N PRO A 101 -3.13 -22.91 -16.12
CA PRO A 101 -2.76 -23.41 -17.44
C PRO A 101 -2.65 -22.32 -18.49
N ASN A 102 -1.71 -22.49 -19.41
CA ASN A 102 -1.52 -21.64 -20.59
C ASN A 102 -1.21 -20.16 -20.28
N VAL A 103 -0.60 -19.88 -19.13
CA VAL A 103 -0.12 -18.55 -18.75
C VAL A 103 1.38 -18.42 -19.07
N HIS A 104 1.82 -17.23 -19.41
CA HIS A 104 3.20 -16.80 -19.43
C HIS A 104 3.35 -15.64 -18.43
N ILE A 105 4.37 -15.72 -17.58
CA ILE A 105 4.66 -14.68 -16.60
C ILE A 105 5.92 -13.89 -16.96
N ALA A 106 5.96 -12.62 -16.58
CA ALA A 106 7.14 -11.78 -16.65
C ALA A 106 7.12 -10.75 -15.52
N TYR A 107 8.26 -10.15 -15.20
CA TYR A 107 8.32 -9.08 -14.20
C TYR A 107 9.34 -8.01 -14.58
N ILE A 108 9.17 -6.83 -13.99
CA ILE A 108 10.13 -5.73 -13.98
C ILE A 108 10.29 -5.29 -12.54
N GLU A 109 11.51 -5.17 -12.09
CA GLU A 109 11.85 -4.84 -10.71
C GLU A 109 12.53 -3.47 -10.59
N ASN A 110 12.58 -2.95 -9.35
CA ASN A 110 13.19 -1.66 -9.04
C ASN A 110 12.56 -0.49 -9.83
N VAL A 111 11.25 -0.53 -10.04
CA VAL A 111 10.52 0.51 -10.76
C VAL A 111 10.06 1.58 -9.77
N PRO A 112 10.58 2.81 -9.85
CA PRO A 112 10.13 3.89 -8.96
C PRO A 112 8.67 4.25 -9.19
N GLU A 113 7.99 4.68 -8.13
CA GLU A 113 6.64 5.23 -8.21
C GLU A 113 6.60 6.52 -9.05
N GLY A 114 5.46 6.80 -9.68
CA GLY A 114 5.23 8.01 -10.46
C GLY A 114 5.47 7.85 -11.97
N ALA A 115 6.23 8.74 -12.60
CA ALA A 115 6.36 8.80 -14.05
C ALA A 115 7.02 7.54 -14.65
N ASP A 116 7.98 6.94 -13.96
CA ASP A 116 8.66 5.74 -14.44
C ASP A 116 7.72 4.54 -14.47
N SER A 117 6.93 4.34 -13.41
CA SER A 117 5.92 3.27 -13.38
C SER A 117 4.84 3.46 -14.44
N GLU A 118 4.38 4.70 -14.69
CA GLU A 118 3.42 4.99 -15.75
C GLU A 118 3.94 4.57 -17.12
N GLN A 119 5.21 4.89 -17.42
CA GLN A 119 5.83 4.49 -18.69
C GLN A 119 5.99 2.97 -18.82
N VAL A 120 6.34 2.29 -17.72
CA VAL A 120 6.44 0.83 -17.67
C VAL A 120 5.08 0.19 -17.94
N PHE A 121 4.01 0.62 -17.25
CA PHE A 121 2.65 0.09 -17.45
C PHE A 121 2.18 0.30 -18.89
N ARG A 122 2.38 1.49 -19.46
CA ARG A 122 2.04 1.79 -20.85
C ARG A 122 2.83 0.93 -21.82
N SER A 123 4.11 0.69 -21.56
CA SER A 123 4.97 -0.13 -22.41
C SER A 123 4.61 -1.61 -22.36
N LEU A 124 4.29 -2.16 -21.18
CA LEU A 124 3.79 -3.52 -21.02
C LEU A 124 2.44 -3.71 -21.74
N SER A 125 1.53 -2.74 -21.62
CA SER A 125 0.23 -2.77 -22.30
C SER A 125 0.38 -2.77 -23.82
N ARG A 126 1.24 -1.89 -24.39
CA ARG A 126 1.56 -1.86 -25.82
C ARG A 126 2.25 -3.12 -26.33
N LYS A 127 3.03 -3.77 -25.46
CA LYS A 127 3.73 -5.01 -25.80
C LYS A 127 2.77 -6.18 -25.96
N GLY A 128 1.57 -6.11 -25.35
CA GLY A 128 0.52 -7.11 -25.45
C GLY A 128 0.36 -7.98 -24.21
N PHE A 129 0.79 -7.52 -23.05
CA PHE A 129 0.42 -8.17 -21.78
C PHE A 129 -1.09 -8.01 -21.57
N ASN A 130 -1.73 -9.10 -21.13
CA ASN A 130 -3.17 -9.15 -20.90
C ASN A 130 -3.55 -8.67 -19.49
N MET A 131 -2.63 -8.86 -18.53
CA MET A 131 -2.84 -8.54 -17.13
C MET A 131 -1.54 -8.04 -16.50
N ILE A 132 -1.64 -7.02 -15.64
CA ILE A 132 -0.48 -6.40 -14.98
C ILE A 132 -0.78 -6.25 -13.50
N PHE A 133 0.01 -6.92 -12.65
CA PHE A 133 0.03 -6.70 -11.21
C PHE A 133 0.97 -5.54 -10.88
N CYS A 134 0.49 -4.59 -10.10
CA CYS A 134 1.16 -3.34 -9.74
C CYS A 134 1.33 -3.30 -8.22
N THR A 135 2.53 -3.63 -7.73
CA THR A 135 2.79 -4.00 -6.34
C THR A 135 3.42 -2.88 -5.52
N SER A 136 2.85 -1.68 -5.59
CA SER A 136 3.20 -0.58 -4.69
C SER A 136 2.06 0.41 -4.55
N PHE A 137 1.93 1.03 -3.38
CA PHE A 137 0.91 2.02 -3.07
C PHE A 137 0.89 3.19 -4.08
N GLY A 138 2.05 3.77 -4.36
CA GLY A 138 2.17 4.93 -5.26
C GLY A 138 2.05 4.60 -6.75
N TYR A 139 1.77 3.35 -7.12
CA TYR A 139 1.44 2.98 -8.49
C TYR A 139 -0.01 3.30 -8.87
N GLY A 140 -0.86 3.68 -7.91
CA GLY A 140 -2.30 3.88 -8.13
C GLY A 140 -2.64 4.89 -9.21
N ASP A 141 -2.17 6.13 -9.09
CA ASP A 141 -2.45 7.20 -10.06
C ASP A 141 -1.85 6.91 -11.45
N PRO A 142 -0.55 6.51 -11.57
CA PRO A 142 0.03 6.08 -12.83
C PRO A 142 -0.76 4.97 -13.52
N MET A 143 -1.18 3.98 -12.75
CA MET A 143 -1.93 2.84 -13.28
C MET A 143 -3.34 3.23 -13.71
N ALA A 144 -4.05 4.08 -12.94
CA ALA A 144 -5.38 4.55 -13.28
C ALA A 144 -5.37 5.27 -14.65
N ALA A 145 -4.37 6.13 -14.89
CA ALA A 145 -4.19 6.82 -16.17
C ALA A 145 -3.98 5.85 -17.33
N VAL A 146 -3.13 4.82 -17.14
CA VAL A 146 -2.85 3.83 -18.20
C VAL A 146 -4.03 2.88 -18.43
N ALA A 147 -4.78 2.52 -17.38
CA ALA A 147 -5.96 1.67 -17.50
C ALA A 147 -7.05 2.29 -18.39
N GLU A 148 -7.20 3.62 -18.38
CA GLU A 148 -8.10 4.33 -19.29
C GLU A 148 -7.65 4.25 -20.77
N GLU A 149 -6.34 4.23 -21.02
CA GLU A 149 -5.77 4.14 -22.39
C GLU A 149 -5.87 2.71 -22.96
N PHE A 150 -5.85 1.68 -22.09
CA PHE A 150 -5.81 0.27 -22.48
C PHE A 150 -6.94 -0.54 -21.84
N PRO A 151 -8.19 -0.35 -22.27
CA PRO A 151 -9.36 -0.99 -21.64
C PRO A 151 -9.39 -2.52 -21.76
N ASP A 152 -8.63 -3.11 -22.66
CA ASP A 152 -8.51 -4.55 -22.86
C ASP A 152 -7.44 -5.21 -21.96
N VAL A 153 -6.65 -4.42 -21.21
CA VAL A 153 -5.65 -4.90 -20.25
C VAL A 153 -6.22 -4.82 -18.85
N MET A 154 -6.12 -5.90 -18.09
CA MET A 154 -6.53 -5.93 -16.69
C MET A 154 -5.38 -5.45 -15.79
N PHE A 155 -5.65 -4.46 -14.96
CA PHE A 155 -4.71 -3.95 -13.97
C PHE A 155 -5.16 -4.33 -12.56
N ILE A 156 -4.24 -4.88 -11.77
CA ILE A 156 -4.48 -5.25 -10.37
C ILE A 156 -3.51 -4.48 -9.49
N HIS A 157 -4.05 -3.55 -8.74
CA HIS A 157 -3.29 -2.78 -7.76
C HIS A 157 -3.23 -3.51 -6.42
N LEU A 158 -2.07 -3.54 -5.81
CA LEU A 158 -1.87 -4.11 -4.47
C LEU A 158 -1.76 -2.98 -3.46
N THR A 159 -2.56 -3.09 -2.38
CA THR A 159 -2.58 -2.17 -1.24
C THR A 159 -2.87 -0.70 -1.57
N GLY A 160 -3.55 -0.45 -2.68
CA GLY A 160 -3.95 0.88 -3.10
C GLY A 160 -5.29 1.34 -2.52
N ILE A 161 -5.78 2.47 -3.04
CA ILE A 161 -7.02 3.11 -2.58
C ILE A 161 -8.04 3.30 -3.70
N ALA A 162 -7.71 2.98 -4.94
CA ALA A 162 -8.55 3.23 -6.10
C ALA A 162 -8.83 1.94 -6.90
N SER A 163 -9.94 1.92 -7.57
CA SER A 163 -10.35 0.92 -8.54
C SER A 163 -11.33 1.54 -9.54
N ASN A 164 -11.60 0.86 -10.66
CA ASN A 164 -12.69 1.21 -11.55
C ASN A 164 -13.61 0.00 -11.76
N THR A 165 -14.65 0.15 -12.57
CA THR A 165 -15.62 -0.91 -12.86
C THR A 165 -15.32 -1.65 -14.17
N THR A 166 -14.21 -1.38 -14.81
CA THR A 166 -13.88 -1.88 -16.16
C THR A 166 -12.70 -2.86 -16.13
N ASN A 167 -11.53 -2.36 -15.76
CA ASN A 167 -10.28 -3.09 -15.92
C ASN A 167 -9.21 -2.76 -14.86
N PHE A 168 -9.61 -2.14 -13.76
CA PHE A 168 -8.71 -1.77 -12.67
C PHE A 168 -9.28 -2.21 -11.32
N GLY A 169 -8.75 -3.31 -10.77
CA GLY A 169 -9.07 -3.82 -9.44
C GLY A 169 -8.02 -3.46 -8.41
N ASN A 170 -8.39 -3.53 -7.14
CA ASN A 170 -7.50 -3.32 -5.99
C ASN A 170 -7.64 -4.48 -4.99
N LEU A 171 -6.50 -4.99 -4.54
CA LEU A 171 -6.42 -6.05 -3.55
C LEU A 171 -5.76 -5.52 -2.28
N MET A 172 -6.37 -5.82 -1.14
CA MET A 172 -5.86 -5.51 0.19
C MET A 172 -6.02 -6.73 1.10
N GLY A 173 -5.06 -6.98 1.97
CA GLY A 173 -5.15 -8.03 2.99
C GLY A 173 -5.23 -7.45 4.40
N ALA A 174 -5.86 -8.19 5.31
CA ALA A 174 -6.04 -7.83 6.71
C ALA A 174 -4.80 -8.11 7.56
N MET A 175 -3.66 -7.54 7.18
CA MET A 175 -2.37 -7.77 7.88
C MET A 175 -2.38 -7.31 9.33
N GLU A 176 -3.26 -6.41 9.70
CA GLU A 176 -3.53 -6.02 11.09
C GLU A 176 -3.83 -7.22 11.99
N ASN A 177 -4.41 -8.29 11.48
CA ASN A 177 -4.62 -9.54 12.23
C ASN A 177 -3.29 -10.15 12.69
N MET A 178 -2.35 -10.32 11.77
CA MET A 178 -1.05 -10.92 12.06
C MET A 178 -0.16 -9.96 12.86
N LYS A 179 -0.23 -8.66 12.60
CA LYS A 179 0.47 -7.63 13.39
C LYS A 179 -0.04 -7.57 14.83
N TYR A 180 -1.34 -7.77 15.08
CA TYR A 180 -1.90 -7.88 16.42
C TYR A 180 -1.31 -9.07 17.19
N LEU A 181 -1.29 -10.26 16.58
CA LEU A 181 -0.70 -11.45 17.20
C LEU A 181 0.81 -11.29 17.46
N ALA A 182 1.53 -10.72 16.48
CA ALA A 182 2.94 -10.40 16.64
C ALA A 182 3.16 -9.38 17.77
N GLY A 183 2.25 -8.42 17.94
CA GLY A 183 2.21 -7.48 19.06
C GLY A 183 2.08 -8.19 20.42
N MET A 184 1.22 -9.21 20.52
CA MET A 184 1.09 -10.03 21.73
C MET A 184 2.40 -10.75 22.08
N LEU A 185 3.07 -11.35 21.08
CA LEU A 185 4.35 -12.04 21.28
C LEU A 185 5.46 -11.05 21.70
N ALA A 186 5.54 -9.91 21.03
CA ALA A 186 6.55 -8.89 21.32
C ALA A 186 6.35 -8.24 22.69
N GLY A 187 5.11 -7.97 23.08
CA GLY A 187 4.77 -7.48 24.43
C GLY A 187 5.17 -8.49 25.51
N ALA A 188 4.85 -9.77 25.32
CA ALA A 188 5.25 -10.83 26.24
C ALA A 188 6.78 -10.96 26.34
N ARG A 189 7.52 -10.86 25.20
CA ARG A 189 8.98 -10.90 25.16
C ARG A 189 9.58 -9.71 25.91
N ALA A 190 9.12 -8.50 25.64
CA ALA A 190 9.59 -7.28 26.30
C ALA A 190 9.38 -7.34 27.81
N LYS A 191 8.23 -7.85 28.25
CA LYS A 191 7.91 -8.06 29.67
C LYS A 191 8.82 -9.11 30.31
N ALA A 192 9.03 -10.25 29.65
CA ALA A 192 9.90 -11.32 30.12
C ALA A 192 11.34 -10.86 30.30
N ASP A 193 11.82 -10.01 29.38
CA ASP A 193 13.16 -9.41 29.43
C ASP A 193 13.27 -8.24 30.43
N GLY A 194 12.18 -7.84 31.06
CA GLY A 194 12.15 -6.73 32.03
C GLY A 194 12.40 -5.35 31.41
N ASN A 195 12.18 -5.22 30.12
CA ASN A 195 12.30 -3.94 29.39
C ASN A 195 11.03 -3.66 28.55
N PRO A 196 10.05 -2.94 29.10
CA PRO A 196 8.74 -2.75 28.48
C PRO A 196 8.73 -1.70 27.35
N LYS A 197 9.80 -1.60 26.55
CA LYS A 197 9.91 -0.67 25.44
C LYS A 197 10.00 -1.39 24.13
N LEU A 198 9.13 -1.02 23.20
CA LEU A 198 9.12 -1.50 21.82
C LEU A 198 9.39 -0.34 20.85
N GLY A 199 9.68 -0.69 19.62
CA GLY A 199 9.82 0.25 18.50
C GLY A 199 9.10 -0.25 17.26
N TYR A 200 8.67 0.68 16.44
CA TYR A 200 8.11 0.42 15.12
C TYR A 200 8.79 1.32 14.09
N MET A 201 9.46 0.70 13.15
CA MET A 201 10.01 1.36 11.96
C MET A 201 8.92 1.35 10.90
N ALA A 202 8.23 2.48 10.74
CA ALA A 202 7.14 2.67 9.82
C ALA A 202 7.62 3.36 8.55
N THR A 203 7.02 3.06 7.41
CA THR A 203 7.41 3.59 6.10
C THR A 203 6.84 4.99 5.86
N PHE A 204 5.59 5.12 5.47
CA PHE A 204 4.92 6.39 5.21
C PHE A 204 3.74 6.60 6.15
N PRO A 205 3.40 7.85 6.53
CA PRO A 205 2.30 8.14 7.44
C PRO A 205 0.92 8.03 6.74
N ILE A 206 0.64 6.87 6.18
CA ILE A 206 -0.61 6.52 5.52
C ILE A 206 -1.50 5.65 6.44
N PRO A 207 -2.81 5.58 6.21
CA PRO A 207 -3.72 4.77 7.03
C PRO A 207 -3.30 3.31 7.21
N GLU A 208 -2.71 2.68 6.20
CA GLU A 208 -2.21 1.31 6.32
C GLU A 208 -1.15 1.19 7.43
N GLU A 209 -0.08 1.97 7.37
CA GLU A 209 0.99 1.93 8.36
C GLU A 209 0.52 2.33 9.76
N ILE A 210 -0.43 3.27 9.84
CA ILE A 210 -1.01 3.69 11.11
C ILE A 210 -1.86 2.56 11.72
N ARG A 211 -2.73 1.90 10.94
CA ARG A 211 -3.54 0.79 11.45
C ARG A 211 -2.69 -0.42 11.84
N LEU A 212 -1.62 -0.71 11.10
CA LEU A 212 -0.68 -1.79 11.46
C LEU A 212 0.03 -1.48 12.78
N GLY A 213 0.52 -0.25 12.97
CA GLY A 213 1.09 0.21 14.24
C GLY A 213 0.08 0.15 15.40
N ASN A 214 -1.17 0.52 15.16
CA ASN A 214 -2.24 0.41 16.15
C ASN A 214 -2.55 -1.05 16.51
N ALA A 215 -2.60 -1.95 15.53
CA ALA A 215 -2.79 -3.38 15.78
C ALA A 215 -1.66 -3.98 16.62
N ILE A 216 -0.40 -3.62 16.32
CA ILE A 216 0.76 -4.00 17.14
C ILE A 216 0.56 -3.52 18.59
N ALA A 217 0.20 -2.25 18.77
CA ALA A 217 0.02 -1.66 20.11
C ALA A 217 -1.10 -2.33 20.90
N LEU A 218 -2.23 -2.63 20.26
CA LEU A 218 -3.35 -3.35 20.89
C LEU A 218 -2.94 -4.76 21.33
N GLY A 219 -2.23 -5.50 20.47
CA GLY A 219 -1.67 -6.81 20.84
C GLY A 219 -0.63 -6.72 21.94
N MET A 220 0.29 -5.77 21.86
CA MET A 220 1.30 -5.50 22.89
C MET A 220 0.66 -5.25 24.26
N LYS A 221 -0.35 -4.38 24.31
CA LYS A 221 -1.05 -4.04 25.56
C LYS A 221 -1.78 -5.23 26.18
N LYS A 222 -2.25 -6.17 25.38
CA LYS A 222 -2.93 -7.37 25.85
C LYS A 222 -2.03 -8.26 26.73
N THR A 223 -0.75 -8.37 26.41
CA THR A 223 0.22 -9.21 27.16
C THR A 223 1.15 -8.41 28.06
N CYS A 224 1.35 -7.13 27.77
CA CYS A 224 2.19 -6.20 28.54
C CYS A 224 1.49 -4.83 28.68
N PRO A 225 0.54 -4.66 29.64
CA PRO A 225 -0.18 -3.40 29.80
C PRO A 225 0.72 -2.17 30.03
N GLU A 226 1.88 -2.37 30.66
CA GLU A 226 2.89 -1.33 30.93
C GLU A 226 3.77 -1.00 29.71
N CYS A 227 3.77 -1.83 28.70
CA CYS A 227 4.62 -1.62 27.51
C CYS A 227 4.26 -0.36 26.73
N THR A 228 5.30 0.25 26.16
CA THR A 228 5.18 1.40 25.26
C THR A 228 5.92 1.14 23.97
N MET A 229 5.50 1.82 22.88
CA MET A 229 6.11 1.69 21.56
C MET A 229 6.42 3.07 20.97
N ASP A 230 7.67 3.28 20.57
CA ASP A 230 8.10 4.46 19.81
C ASP A 230 8.02 4.17 18.31
N VAL A 231 7.84 5.19 17.47
CA VAL A 231 7.73 5.05 16.00
C VAL A 231 8.77 5.91 15.31
N ARG A 232 9.38 5.35 14.26
CA ARG A 232 10.28 6.08 13.36
C ARG A 232 9.78 5.96 11.93
N TRP A 233 9.43 7.09 11.31
CA TRP A 233 9.07 7.19 9.92
C TRP A 233 10.34 7.27 9.07
N ILE A 234 10.47 6.38 8.07
CA ILE A 234 11.66 6.31 7.22
C ILE A 234 11.43 6.87 5.81
N ASN A 235 10.19 7.10 5.41
CA ASN A 235 9.78 7.67 4.12
C ASN A 235 10.37 6.94 2.90
N THR A 236 10.48 5.63 3.00
CA THR A 236 10.81 4.70 1.91
C THR A 236 10.16 3.36 2.16
N TRP A 237 9.84 2.62 1.10
CA TRP A 237 9.41 1.23 1.20
C TRP A 237 10.61 0.30 1.34
N HIS A 238 11.63 0.51 0.50
CA HIS A 238 12.80 -0.34 0.41
C HIS A 238 14.08 0.49 0.39
N ASP A 239 14.85 0.46 1.44
CA ASP A 239 16.23 0.96 1.51
C ASP A 239 16.96 0.27 2.67
N PRO A 240 17.76 -0.79 2.40
CA PRO A 240 18.44 -1.56 3.44
C PRO A 240 19.36 -0.73 4.35
N ILE A 241 19.84 0.42 3.88
CA ILE A 241 20.73 1.30 4.67
C ILE A 241 19.88 2.11 5.66
N ILE A 242 18.86 2.79 5.16
CA ILE A 242 17.94 3.58 5.98
C ILE A 242 17.22 2.68 7.00
N GLU A 243 16.82 1.48 6.60
CA GLU A 243 16.19 0.51 7.49
C GLU A 243 17.09 0.08 8.64
N LYS A 244 18.36 -0.25 8.36
CA LYS A 244 19.36 -0.57 9.39
C LYS A 244 19.61 0.59 10.35
N GLU A 245 19.72 1.80 9.85
CA GLU A 245 19.94 3.01 10.65
C GLU A 245 18.73 3.29 11.56
N ALA A 246 17.52 3.18 11.04
CA ALA A 246 16.29 3.40 11.80
C ALA A 246 16.10 2.33 12.89
N ALA A 247 16.29 1.05 12.56
CA ALA A 247 16.25 -0.04 13.52
C ALA A 247 17.29 0.16 14.64
N ALA A 248 18.54 0.49 14.27
CA ALA A 248 19.60 0.78 15.23
C ALA A 248 19.24 1.95 16.15
N SER A 249 18.66 3.02 15.61
CA SER A 249 18.20 4.21 16.35
C SER A 249 17.12 3.85 17.40
N LEU A 250 16.15 2.99 17.05
CA LEU A 250 15.11 2.53 17.97
C LEU A 250 15.71 1.67 19.11
N PHE A 251 16.62 0.74 18.78
CA PHE A 251 17.32 -0.05 19.80
C PHE A 251 18.18 0.82 20.70
N ASP A 252 18.89 1.79 20.17
CA ASP A 252 19.73 2.73 20.95
C ASP A 252 18.89 3.67 21.83
N ALA A 253 17.65 3.96 21.43
CA ALA A 253 16.66 4.64 22.27
C ALA A 253 16.06 3.74 23.37
N GLY A 254 16.48 2.48 23.43
CA GLY A 254 16.17 1.52 24.49
C GLY A 254 15.08 0.54 24.18
N ALA A 255 14.64 0.40 22.92
CA ALA A 255 13.67 -0.63 22.55
C ALA A 255 14.24 -2.05 22.81
N GLN A 256 13.39 -2.96 23.30
CA GLN A 256 13.71 -4.39 23.46
C GLN A 256 13.32 -5.19 22.24
N VAL A 257 12.19 -4.84 21.62
CA VAL A 257 11.69 -5.44 20.39
C VAL A 257 11.38 -4.34 19.40
N VAL A 258 11.83 -4.49 18.15
CA VAL A 258 11.52 -3.55 17.06
C VAL A 258 10.80 -4.28 15.93
N PHE A 259 9.71 -3.68 15.47
CA PHE A 259 8.96 -4.09 14.27
C PHE A 259 9.44 -3.32 13.05
N THR A 260 9.28 -3.92 11.87
CA THR A 260 9.38 -3.21 10.59
C THR A 260 8.03 -3.14 9.87
N GLY A 261 7.80 -2.04 9.15
CA GLY A 261 6.81 -1.88 8.09
C GLY A 261 7.46 -1.85 6.71
N ALA A 262 8.81 -1.95 6.64
CA ALA A 262 9.58 -1.88 5.40
C ALA A 262 9.96 -3.26 4.87
N ASP A 263 10.44 -3.28 3.64
CA ASP A 263 10.50 -4.44 2.75
C ASP A 263 11.68 -5.40 3.03
N THR A 264 12.63 -5.07 3.94
CA THR A 264 13.78 -5.94 4.18
C THR A 264 13.81 -6.53 5.59
N PRO A 265 14.51 -7.66 5.82
CA PRO A 265 14.68 -8.24 7.16
C PRO A 265 15.71 -7.51 8.03
N ALA A 266 16.17 -6.33 7.66
CA ALA A 266 17.23 -5.57 8.32
C ALA A 266 17.04 -5.40 9.84
N VAL A 267 15.79 -5.28 10.30
CA VAL A 267 15.47 -5.15 11.72
C VAL A 267 15.94 -6.36 12.55
N ALA A 268 15.85 -7.57 12.00
CA ALA A 268 16.28 -8.79 12.68
C ALA A 268 17.80 -8.91 12.74
N ASP A 269 18.50 -8.50 11.67
CA ASP A 269 19.97 -8.47 11.65
C ASP A 269 20.51 -7.51 12.71
N VAL A 270 19.96 -6.29 12.78
CA VAL A 270 20.35 -5.30 13.78
C VAL A 270 19.99 -5.77 15.20
N ALA A 271 18.85 -6.42 15.38
CA ALA A 271 18.48 -7.02 16.66
C ALA A 271 19.49 -8.08 17.09
N GLN A 272 19.93 -8.94 16.19
CA GLN A 272 20.95 -9.96 16.43
C GLN A 272 22.29 -9.34 16.87
N GLU A 273 22.73 -8.28 16.18
CA GLU A 273 23.96 -7.55 16.53
C GLU A 273 23.89 -6.91 17.92
N LYS A 274 22.71 -6.45 18.33
CA LYS A 274 22.49 -5.74 19.60
C LYS A 274 22.05 -6.65 20.75
N GLY A 275 21.86 -7.95 20.52
CA GLY A 275 21.34 -8.88 21.53
C GLY A 275 19.91 -8.51 21.97
N LYS A 276 19.09 -8.08 21.03
CA LYS A 276 17.69 -7.67 21.15
C LYS A 276 16.81 -8.55 20.28
N CYS A 277 15.53 -8.18 20.09
CA CYS A 277 14.60 -8.94 19.27
C CYS A 277 14.02 -8.06 18.16
N GLY A 278 13.80 -8.68 16.98
CA GLY A 278 13.14 -8.06 15.84
C GLY A 278 11.88 -8.82 15.43
N VAL A 279 10.94 -8.13 14.83
CA VAL A 279 9.81 -8.72 14.11
C VAL A 279 9.89 -8.26 12.67
N THR A 280 10.14 -9.20 11.76
CA THR A 280 10.23 -8.95 10.32
C THR A 280 8.85 -8.93 9.70
N TYR A 281 8.77 -8.74 8.37
CA TYR A 281 7.50 -8.54 7.70
C TYR A 281 7.51 -9.11 6.27
N ASP A 282 6.34 -9.21 5.66
CA ASP A 282 5.99 -9.49 4.29
C ASP A 282 6.27 -10.91 3.79
N TRP A 283 7.40 -11.47 4.09
CA TRP A 283 7.79 -12.78 3.57
C TRP A 283 8.11 -13.77 4.71
N TYR A 284 7.59 -14.99 4.60
CA TYR A 284 7.79 -16.04 5.62
C TYR A 284 9.26 -16.39 5.87
N GLY A 285 10.10 -16.27 4.83
CA GLY A 285 11.54 -16.54 4.93
C GLY A 285 12.38 -15.38 5.46
N SER A 286 11.79 -14.25 5.85
CA SER A 286 12.51 -13.09 6.40
C SER A 286 13.06 -13.32 7.81
N CYS A 287 12.50 -14.26 8.57
CA CYS A 287 12.85 -14.57 9.95
C CYS A 287 13.98 -15.63 10.02
N LYS A 288 15.21 -15.25 9.62
CA LYS A 288 16.35 -16.16 9.42
C LYS A 288 17.31 -16.28 10.60
N VAL A 289 17.26 -15.35 11.55
CA VAL A 289 18.17 -15.28 12.70
C VAL A 289 17.44 -15.47 14.01
N ASP A 290 18.12 -15.96 15.05
CA ASP A 290 17.50 -16.27 16.35
C ASP A 290 16.92 -15.05 17.06
N ALA A 291 17.40 -13.85 16.74
CA ALA A 291 16.86 -12.57 17.22
C ALA A 291 15.50 -12.20 16.59
N CYS A 292 15.10 -12.83 15.50
CA CYS A 292 13.76 -12.67 14.95
C CYS A 292 12.76 -13.43 15.83
N LEU A 293 11.68 -12.78 16.26
CA LEU A 293 10.61 -13.43 17.02
C LEU A 293 9.62 -14.14 16.09
N THR A 294 9.17 -13.41 15.09
CA THR A 294 8.17 -13.86 14.13
C THR A 294 8.16 -12.92 12.92
N ALA A 295 7.41 -13.29 11.89
CA ALA A 295 7.08 -12.46 10.74
C ALA A 295 5.59 -12.60 10.44
N PRO A 296 4.78 -11.53 10.53
CA PRO A 296 3.56 -11.42 9.74
C PRO A 296 3.91 -11.46 8.26
N TYR A 297 3.25 -12.31 7.45
CA TYR A 297 3.62 -12.47 6.05
C TYR A 297 2.44 -12.73 5.13
N TRP A 298 2.66 -12.50 3.84
CA TRP A 298 1.69 -12.67 2.77
C TRP A 298 1.85 -14.01 2.06
N VAL A 299 0.74 -14.57 1.61
CA VAL A 299 0.66 -15.75 0.75
C VAL A 299 -0.15 -15.39 -0.50
N TRP A 300 0.47 -14.67 -1.42
CA TRP A 300 -0.21 -14.12 -2.59
C TRP A 300 -0.57 -15.15 -3.66
N GLY A 301 0.16 -16.26 -3.74
CA GLY A 301 0.05 -17.22 -4.84
C GLY A 301 -1.38 -17.68 -5.13
N PRO A 302 -2.11 -18.28 -4.17
CA PRO A 302 -3.49 -18.73 -4.39
C PRO A 302 -4.44 -17.62 -4.82
N VAL A 303 -4.31 -16.43 -4.23
CA VAL A 303 -5.13 -15.26 -4.57
C VAL A 303 -4.88 -14.81 -6.00
N TYR A 304 -3.61 -14.72 -6.41
CA TYR A 304 -3.25 -14.31 -7.76
C TYR A 304 -3.68 -15.32 -8.81
N ALA A 305 -3.56 -16.61 -8.51
CA ALA A 305 -4.01 -17.67 -9.40
C ALA A 305 -5.54 -17.59 -9.61
N ASP A 306 -6.32 -17.48 -8.53
CA ASP A 306 -7.77 -17.37 -8.61
C ASP A 306 -8.22 -16.14 -9.42
N ILE A 307 -7.62 -14.96 -9.17
CA ILE A 307 -7.93 -13.75 -9.93
C ILE A 307 -7.53 -13.91 -11.40
N THR A 308 -6.36 -14.49 -11.68
CA THR A 308 -5.91 -14.73 -13.05
C THR A 308 -6.88 -15.65 -13.81
N GLU A 309 -7.35 -16.73 -13.18
CA GLU A 309 -8.34 -17.64 -13.76
C GLU A 309 -9.68 -16.92 -14.00
N GLN A 310 -10.13 -16.08 -13.08
CA GLN A 310 -11.35 -15.28 -13.27
C GLN A 310 -11.21 -14.29 -14.43
N VAL A 311 -10.05 -13.64 -14.58
CA VAL A 311 -9.79 -12.73 -15.71
C VAL A 311 -9.78 -13.48 -17.04
N ILE A 312 -9.12 -14.64 -17.11
CA ILE A 312 -9.12 -15.51 -18.30
C ILE A 312 -10.54 -15.96 -18.66
N ALA A 313 -11.35 -16.31 -17.66
CA ALA A 313 -12.74 -16.72 -17.85
C ALA A 313 -13.71 -15.55 -18.16
N GLY A 314 -13.28 -14.30 -18.04
CA GLY A 314 -14.12 -13.11 -18.19
C GLY A 314 -15.16 -12.96 -17.08
N THR A 315 -14.91 -13.53 -15.91
CA THR A 315 -15.79 -13.47 -14.73
C THR A 315 -15.30 -12.54 -13.63
N TYR A 316 -14.05 -12.07 -13.73
CA TYR A 316 -13.50 -11.10 -12.78
C TYR A 316 -14.28 -9.79 -12.82
N THR A 317 -14.66 -9.31 -11.65
CA THR A 317 -15.29 -7.99 -11.50
C THR A 317 -14.32 -7.08 -10.79
N PRO A 318 -13.77 -6.06 -11.47
CA PRO A 318 -12.89 -5.08 -10.84
C PRO A 318 -13.59 -4.34 -9.71
N GLY A 319 -12.81 -3.95 -8.71
CA GLY A 319 -13.28 -3.29 -7.50
C GLY A 319 -12.29 -3.50 -6.37
N TRP A 320 -12.69 -3.13 -5.17
CA TRP A 320 -11.95 -3.43 -3.97
C TRP A 320 -12.25 -4.84 -3.49
N GLN A 321 -11.20 -5.64 -3.36
CA GLN A 321 -11.24 -6.96 -2.75
C GLN A 321 -10.36 -6.96 -1.50
N TYR A 322 -10.90 -7.44 -0.40
CA TYR A 322 -10.20 -7.50 0.87
C TYR A 322 -10.13 -8.96 1.35
N PHE A 323 -8.92 -9.40 1.69
CA PHE A 323 -8.66 -10.76 2.15
C PHE A 323 -8.39 -10.74 3.65
N ASP A 324 -9.18 -11.49 4.40
CA ASP A 324 -8.92 -11.76 5.81
C ASP A 324 -8.12 -13.07 5.96
N ALA A 325 -7.73 -13.44 7.16
CA ALA A 325 -6.88 -14.60 7.43
C ALA A 325 -7.51 -15.95 7.02
N ASP A 326 -8.84 -16.03 6.97
CA ASP A 326 -9.61 -17.22 6.58
C ASP A 326 -9.43 -17.60 5.10
N THR A 327 -8.95 -16.69 4.27
CA THR A 327 -8.60 -16.96 2.87
C THR A 327 -7.28 -17.72 2.69
N GLY A 328 -6.47 -17.83 3.75
CA GLY A 328 -5.12 -18.39 3.69
C GLY A 328 -4.07 -17.45 3.05
N ALA A 329 -4.45 -16.21 2.76
CA ALA A 329 -3.53 -15.21 2.18
C ALA A 329 -2.56 -14.59 3.19
N LEU A 330 -2.71 -14.87 4.47
CA LEU A 330 -1.92 -14.32 5.57
C LEU A 330 -1.35 -15.43 6.46
N GLY A 331 -0.16 -15.21 6.99
CA GLY A 331 0.47 -16.12 7.93
C GLY A 331 1.27 -15.41 9.03
N LEU A 332 1.52 -16.15 10.11
CA LEU A 332 2.39 -15.74 11.21
C LEU A 332 3.49 -16.79 11.35
N TYR A 333 4.74 -16.40 11.07
CA TYR A 333 5.88 -17.31 11.08
C TYR A 333 6.07 -17.98 12.44
N GLY A 334 6.27 -19.31 12.42
CA GLY A 334 6.41 -20.13 13.61
C GLY A 334 5.08 -20.68 14.17
N PHE A 335 3.93 -20.27 13.60
CA PHE A 335 2.61 -20.68 14.04
C PHE A 335 1.78 -21.37 12.95
N MET A 336 2.27 -21.36 11.70
CA MET A 336 1.61 -22.05 10.60
C MET A 336 2.14 -23.49 10.46
N GLU A 337 1.38 -24.35 9.77
CA GLU A 337 1.73 -25.75 9.58
C GLU A 337 3.13 -25.92 8.97
N GLY A 338 3.92 -26.81 9.57
CA GLY A 338 5.29 -27.09 9.10
C GLY A 338 6.34 -26.08 9.50
N GLN A 339 6.00 -25.05 10.27
CA GLN A 339 6.94 -24.05 10.77
C GLN A 339 7.29 -24.29 12.23
N GLU A 340 8.52 -23.98 12.62
CA GLU A 340 8.98 -24.03 14.00
C GLU A 340 9.04 -22.61 14.59
N MET A 341 8.63 -22.50 15.85
CA MET A 341 8.73 -21.24 16.60
C MET A 341 10.20 -20.85 16.79
N GLN A 342 10.48 -19.59 16.67
CA GLN A 342 11.79 -19.03 16.99
C GLN A 342 12.13 -19.19 18.49
N PRO A 343 13.41 -19.30 18.85
CA PRO A 343 13.82 -19.50 20.25
C PRO A 343 13.26 -18.45 21.21
N GLY A 344 13.26 -17.18 20.81
CA GLY A 344 12.75 -16.07 21.62
C GLY A 344 11.23 -16.08 21.82
N VAL A 345 10.50 -16.90 21.07
CA VAL A 345 9.06 -17.15 21.22
C VAL A 345 8.81 -18.43 21.99
N ALA A 346 9.55 -19.49 21.68
CA ALA A 346 9.35 -20.83 22.27
C ALA A 346 9.53 -20.87 23.82
N ASP A 347 10.28 -19.93 24.37
CA ASP A 347 10.51 -19.80 25.83
C ASP A 347 9.54 -18.83 26.55
N LEU A 348 8.55 -18.28 25.85
CA LEU A 348 7.50 -17.44 26.45
C LEU A 348 6.54 -18.25 27.33
N ASP A 349 5.78 -17.53 28.14
CA ASP A 349 4.72 -18.14 28.97
C ASP A 349 3.78 -19.00 28.10
N PRO A 350 3.64 -20.30 28.40
CA PRO A 350 2.74 -21.17 27.63
C PRO A 350 1.29 -20.68 27.57
N ALA A 351 0.82 -19.89 28.53
CA ALA A 351 -0.52 -19.32 28.48
C ALA A 351 -0.65 -18.25 27.39
N VAL A 352 0.40 -17.45 27.17
CA VAL A 352 0.44 -16.47 26.06
C VAL A 352 0.48 -17.21 24.73
N LEU A 353 1.31 -18.23 24.59
CA LEU A 353 1.39 -19.02 23.34
C LEU A 353 0.05 -19.68 23.01
N ALA A 354 -0.62 -20.25 24.02
CA ALA A 354 -1.93 -20.86 23.85
C ALA A 354 -3.00 -19.84 23.41
N GLU A 355 -2.96 -18.62 23.97
CA GLU A 355 -3.89 -17.55 23.59
C GLU A 355 -3.63 -17.07 22.16
N VAL A 356 -2.37 -16.88 21.76
CA VAL A 356 -2.01 -16.52 20.38
C VAL A 356 -2.48 -17.61 19.40
N GLN A 357 -2.26 -18.87 19.71
CA GLN A 357 -2.72 -20.01 18.89
C GLN A 357 -4.23 -20.08 18.78
N ASP A 358 -4.98 -19.84 19.87
CA ASP A 358 -6.44 -19.82 19.88
C ASP A 358 -7.00 -18.69 19.02
N ILE A 359 -6.44 -17.48 19.15
CA ILE A 359 -6.86 -16.35 18.32
C ILE A 359 -6.52 -16.57 16.85
N LEU A 360 -5.31 -17.07 16.55
CA LEU A 360 -4.93 -17.41 15.17
C LEU A 360 -5.87 -18.46 14.57
N ALA A 361 -6.22 -19.51 15.31
CA ALA A 361 -7.15 -20.51 14.83
C ALA A 361 -8.53 -19.91 14.52
N LYS A 362 -9.01 -18.98 15.34
CA LYS A 362 -10.25 -18.23 15.09
C LYS A 362 -10.14 -17.30 13.87
N MET A 363 -9.00 -16.66 13.67
CA MET A 363 -8.74 -15.84 12.48
C MET A 363 -8.78 -16.69 11.21
N LEU A 364 -8.14 -17.85 11.22
CA LEU A 364 -8.13 -18.79 10.10
C LEU A 364 -9.51 -19.43 9.83
N ALA A 365 -10.38 -19.46 10.83
CA ALA A 365 -11.77 -19.92 10.71
C ALA A 365 -12.76 -18.81 10.34
N GLY A 366 -12.33 -17.55 10.22
CA GLY A 366 -13.19 -16.40 10.01
C GLY A 366 -14.04 -16.01 11.22
N GLU A 367 -13.74 -16.53 12.40
CA GLU A 367 -14.43 -16.24 13.66
C GLU A 367 -13.86 -15.04 14.43
N PHE A 368 -12.66 -14.59 14.07
CA PHE A 368 -12.00 -13.39 14.55
C PHE A 368 -11.39 -12.66 13.35
N THR A 369 -11.85 -11.46 13.10
CA THR A 369 -11.51 -10.68 11.91
C THR A 369 -10.72 -9.42 12.27
N ARG A 370 -10.30 -8.66 11.27
CA ARG A 370 -9.70 -7.32 11.45
C ARG A 370 -10.59 -6.36 12.25
N PHE A 371 -11.90 -6.54 12.20
CA PHE A 371 -12.84 -5.70 12.96
C PHE A 371 -12.85 -6.05 14.45
N ASP A 372 -12.54 -7.29 14.80
CA ASP A 372 -12.41 -7.72 16.20
C ASP A 372 -11.11 -7.17 16.81
N VAL A 373 -10.03 -7.04 16.02
CA VAL A 373 -8.81 -6.33 16.45
C VAL A 373 -9.13 -4.91 16.86
N PHE A 374 -9.99 -4.22 16.10
CA PHE A 374 -10.40 -2.85 16.33
C PHE A 374 -11.80 -2.75 16.95
N THR A 375 -12.04 -3.53 18.00
CA THR A 375 -13.28 -3.45 18.82
C THR A 375 -12.98 -2.82 20.16
N GLY A 376 -13.76 -1.78 20.50
CA GLY A 376 -13.58 -1.00 21.72
C GLY A 376 -13.89 -1.75 23.02
N PRO A 377 -13.41 -1.20 24.16
CA PRO A 377 -12.95 0.18 24.29
C PRO A 377 -11.52 0.38 23.79
N ILE A 378 -11.29 1.36 22.93
CA ILE A 378 -9.97 1.76 22.46
C ILE A 378 -9.77 3.26 22.72
N ASN A 379 -8.66 3.60 23.38
CA ASN A 379 -8.23 4.97 23.59
C ASN A 379 -7.07 5.31 22.65
N ASP A 380 -6.97 6.59 22.29
CA ASP A 380 -5.77 7.11 21.65
C ASP A 380 -4.62 7.29 22.66
N ASN A 381 -3.45 7.62 22.16
CA ASN A 381 -2.26 7.85 22.98
C ASN A 381 -2.31 9.16 23.81
N GLN A 382 -3.36 9.94 23.69
CA GLN A 382 -3.64 11.13 24.47
C GLN A 382 -4.70 10.87 25.56
N GLY A 383 -5.27 9.66 25.60
CA GLY A 383 -6.29 9.22 26.54
C GLY A 383 -7.72 9.55 26.12
N ASN A 384 -7.95 9.98 24.88
CA ASN A 384 -9.31 10.17 24.37
C ASN A 384 -9.89 8.83 23.88
N VAL A 385 -11.17 8.61 24.11
CA VAL A 385 -11.88 7.42 23.61
C VAL A 385 -12.07 7.55 22.10
N VAL A 386 -11.45 6.65 21.34
CA VAL A 386 -11.64 6.51 19.88
C VAL A 386 -12.83 5.62 19.59
N LEU A 387 -12.87 4.45 20.23
CA LEU A 387 -13.98 3.49 20.13
C LEU A 387 -14.54 3.18 21.52
N PRO A 388 -15.82 3.48 21.77
CA PRO A 388 -16.52 3.00 22.95
C PRO A 388 -16.59 1.48 23.02
N GLU A 389 -16.87 0.95 24.21
CA GLU A 389 -17.04 -0.49 24.44
C GLU A 389 -18.07 -1.12 23.48
N GLY A 390 -17.69 -2.22 22.85
CA GLY A 390 -18.53 -2.99 21.92
C GLY A 390 -18.77 -2.36 20.55
N GLN A 391 -18.11 -1.24 20.23
CA GLN A 391 -18.10 -0.69 18.89
C GLN A 391 -16.84 -1.15 18.14
N SER A 392 -16.99 -1.47 16.85
CA SER A 392 -15.88 -1.86 15.97
C SER A 392 -15.71 -0.86 14.85
N LEU A 393 -14.48 -0.69 14.35
CA LEU A 393 -14.22 0.01 13.10
C LEU A 393 -14.89 -0.71 11.93
N GLN A 394 -15.23 0.05 10.90
CA GLN A 394 -15.68 -0.46 9.61
C GLN A 394 -14.53 -0.39 8.59
N GLN A 395 -14.69 -1.06 7.45
CA GLN A 395 -13.67 -1.03 6.40
C GLN A 395 -13.29 0.40 5.97
N VAL A 396 -14.27 1.28 5.83
CA VAL A 396 -14.04 2.70 5.50
C VAL A 396 -13.22 3.46 6.55
N ASP A 397 -13.16 2.98 7.78
CA ASP A 397 -12.36 3.60 8.84
C ASP A 397 -10.91 3.12 8.83
N LEU A 398 -10.68 1.87 8.40
CA LEU A 398 -9.36 1.27 8.31
C LEU A 398 -8.55 1.87 7.16
N ASP A 399 -9.20 2.15 6.03
CA ASP A 399 -8.59 2.64 4.80
C ASP A 399 -9.03 4.08 4.47
N ALA A 400 -9.44 4.86 5.48
CA ALA A 400 -9.99 6.18 5.26
C ALA A 400 -8.96 7.20 4.75
N PHE A 401 -9.20 7.64 3.53
CA PHE A 401 -8.53 8.76 2.91
C PHE A 401 -9.58 9.82 2.51
N PRO A 402 -10.01 10.70 3.43
CA PRO A 402 -11.01 11.72 3.13
C PRO A 402 -10.62 12.63 1.96
N GLU A 403 -9.34 12.89 1.79
CA GLU A 403 -8.75 13.65 0.68
C GLU A 403 -8.98 13.01 -0.69
N PHE A 404 -9.19 11.69 -0.73
CA PHE A 404 -9.53 10.94 -1.95
C PHE A 404 -11.02 10.53 -2.01
N GLY A 405 -11.86 11.16 -1.19
CA GLY A 405 -13.30 10.91 -1.19
C GLY A 405 -13.75 9.62 -0.48
N LEU A 406 -12.90 9.08 0.38
CA LEU A 406 -13.20 7.91 1.22
C LEU A 406 -13.45 8.37 2.68
N PRO A 407 -14.66 8.85 3.03
CA PRO A 407 -14.95 9.38 4.35
C PRO A 407 -15.01 8.26 5.38
N CYS A 408 -14.42 8.49 6.55
CA CYS A 408 -14.53 7.59 7.69
C CYS A 408 -15.87 7.73 8.42
N SER A 409 -16.28 6.67 9.11
CA SER A 409 -17.47 6.64 9.97
C SER A 409 -17.19 7.20 11.37
N ILE A 410 -15.92 7.24 11.80
CA ILE A 410 -15.50 7.82 13.07
C ILE A 410 -14.88 9.21 12.86
N SER A 411 -14.89 10.03 13.91
CA SER A 411 -14.52 11.45 13.82
C SER A 411 -13.04 11.72 13.50
N VAL A 412 -12.15 10.76 13.76
CA VAL A 412 -10.70 10.95 13.65
C VAL A 412 -10.06 10.18 12.50
N CYS A 413 -10.82 9.42 11.72
CA CYS A 413 -10.33 8.52 10.67
C CYS A 413 -9.20 7.61 11.19
N MET A 414 -8.34 7.03 10.33
CA MET A 414 -7.12 6.34 10.76
C MET A 414 -5.96 7.35 10.91
N LYS A 415 -6.19 8.41 11.68
CA LYS A 415 -5.22 9.49 11.98
C LYS A 415 -5.03 9.65 13.49
N TRP A 416 -4.83 8.52 14.18
CA TRP A 416 -4.59 8.47 15.63
C TRP A 416 -3.65 7.30 15.95
N TRP A 417 -2.92 7.44 17.06
CA TRP A 417 -2.16 6.34 17.65
C TRP A 417 -2.90 5.75 18.83
N ALA A 418 -2.90 4.42 18.94
CA ALA A 418 -3.46 3.72 20.08
C ALA A 418 -2.66 3.97 21.37
N GLU A 419 -3.32 3.81 22.51
CA GLU A 419 -2.68 3.87 23.84
C GLU A 419 -1.44 2.98 23.89
N GLY A 420 -0.34 3.55 24.42
CA GLY A 420 0.98 2.91 24.51
C GLY A 420 1.94 3.32 23.40
N ILE A 421 1.47 3.91 22.29
CA ILE A 421 2.38 4.52 21.31
C ILE A 421 2.79 5.90 21.82
N THR A 422 4.09 6.20 21.84
CA THR A 422 4.63 7.45 22.40
C THR A 422 4.93 8.50 21.34
N ALA A 423 4.90 8.13 20.07
CA ALA A 423 5.14 9.02 18.94
C ALA A 423 3.93 9.92 18.65
N GLU A 424 4.19 11.05 17.99
CA GLU A 424 3.17 11.89 17.37
C GLU A 424 3.03 11.52 15.89
N LEU A 425 1.84 11.69 15.33
CA LEU A 425 1.64 11.57 13.89
C LEU A 425 2.19 12.83 13.20
N PRO A 426 2.87 12.70 12.06
CA PRO A 426 3.21 13.84 11.20
C PRO A 426 1.94 14.62 10.81
N GLN A 427 2.06 15.96 10.80
CA GLN A 427 0.96 16.88 10.44
C GLN A 427 0.86 17.02 8.93
#